data_635b3494fe762ac7ebb12bb036964af3
#
_entry.id   635b3494fe762ac7ebb12bb036964af3
#
_cell.length_a   1.000
_cell.length_b   1.000
_cell.length_c   1.000
_cell.angle_alpha   90.00
_cell.angle_beta   90.00
_cell.angle_gamma   90.00
#
_symmetry.space_group_name_H-M   'P 1'
#
loop_
_entity.id
_entity.type
_entity.pdbx_description
1 polymer ?
#
loop_
_entity_poly.entity_id
_entity_poly.type
_entity_poly.pdbx_seq_one_letter_code
_entity_poly.pdbx_strand_id
1 'polypeptide(L)'
;MIVERIWTGNSLRNFNYLIACPDTGEALAIDPLDHEKCLSTAKANGWQITQILNTHEHHDHIGGNTAVVAATGAKVIAHYKAAGKIPCMDRGVQAGDVIKVGKHIELECLDTPGHTYCHICLCAHAEQPALFSGDTLFNAGAGNVHNGGDVNALFSSFTEQLMRLPDNTRIYPGHDYLETNLKFTLAREPNNAAAQSRLARVVDHDPALAMVTTLAQEKEHNT
;
A
#
# COMPACT_ATOMS: atom_id res chain seq x y z
N MET A 1 13.24 3.08 -10.06
CA MET A 1 12.57 2.87 -8.75
C MET A 1 12.79 1.44 -8.31
N ILE A 2 13.30 1.23 -7.10
CA ILE A 2 13.39 -0.09 -6.47
C ILE A 2 12.24 -0.15 -5.46
N VAL A 3 11.49 -1.26 -5.46
CA VAL A 3 10.41 -1.50 -4.49
C VAL A 3 10.76 -2.76 -3.72
N GLU A 4 10.94 -2.60 -2.42
CA GLU A 4 11.15 -3.71 -1.49
C GLU A 4 9.90 -3.90 -0.64
N ARG A 5 9.28 -5.08 -0.73
CA ARG A 5 8.13 -5.46 0.08
C ARG A 5 8.59 -6.23 1.30
N ILE A 6 8.20 -5.79 2.47
CA ILE A 6 8.58 -6.36 3.76
C ILE A 6 7.35 -7.04 4.38
N TRP A 7 7.39 -8.37 4.48
CA TRP A 7 6.40 -9.15 5.20
C TRP A 7 6.62 -9.02 6.71
N THR A 8 5.63 -8.50 7.44
CA THR A 8 5.75 -8.31 8.89
C THR A 8 5.64 -9.62 9.68
N GLY A 9 4.84 -10.58 9.19
CA GLY A 9 4.56 -11.84 9.89
C GLY A 9 3.62 -11.69 11.09
N ASN A 10 2.96 -10.55 11.25
CA ASN A 10 2.00 -10.32 12.32
C ASN A 10 0.63 -10.96 12.01
N SER A 11 -0.26 -10.98 13.00
CA SER A 11 -1.60 -11.58 12.87
C SER A 11 -2.52 -10.86 11.88
N LEU A 12 -2.27 -9.56 11.62
CA LEU A 12 -3.02 -8.75 10.66
C LEU A 12 -2.47 -8.88 9.24
N ARG A 13 -1.35 -9.60 9.07
CA ARG A 13 -0.75 -9.90 7.75
C ARG A 13 -0.34 -8.65 6.96
N ASN A 14 0.24 -7.65 7.66
CA ASN A 14 0.68 -6.41 7.02
C ASN A 14 1.88 -6.60 6.10
N PHE A 15 1.89 -5.83 5.02
CA PHE A 15 3.07 -5.48 4.25
C PHE A 15 3.53 -4.07 4.59
N ASN A 16 4.84 -3.89 4.74
CA ASN A 16 5.48 -2.57 4.69
C ASN A 16 6.28 -2.47 3.40
N TYR A 17 6.55 -1.26 2.92
CA TYR A 17 7.33 -1.07 1.70
C TYR A 17 8.46 -0.06 1.89
N LEU A 18 9.59 -0.31 1.22
CA LEU A 18 10.61 0.68 0.99
C LEU A 18 10.69 0.98 -0.50
N ILE A 19 10.58 2.25 -0.86
CA ILE A 19 10.76 2.73 -2.23
C ILE A 19 12.07 3.48 -2.27
N ALA A 20 13.08 2.92 -2.94
CA ALA A 20 14.42 3.47 -2.96
C ALA A 20 14.83 3.99 -4.34
N CYS A 21 15.51 5.15 -4.33
CA CYS A 21 16.16 5.70 -5.51
C CYS A 21 17.52 5.01 -5.71
N PRO A 22 17.73 4.32 -6.85
CA PRO A 22 18.99 3.60 -7.10
C PRO A 22 20.20 4.53 -7.18
N ASP A 23 20.01 5.80 -7.55
CA ASP A 23 21.09 6.75 -7.79
C ASP A 23 21.58 7.44 -6.49
N THR A 24 20.67 7.63 -5.52
CA THR A 24 20.97 8.37 -4.30
C THR A 24 20.97 7.52 -3.04
N GLY A 25 20.33 6.34 -3.08
CA GLY A 25 20.09 5.53 -1.89
C GLY A 25 19.04 6.10 -0.94
N GLU A 26 18.42 7.25 -1.28
CA GLU A 26 17.29 7.77 -0.50
C GLU A 26 16.08 6.87 -0.64
N ALA A 27 15.36 6.64 0.47
CA ALA A 27 14.19 5.78 0.52
C ALA A 27 13.01 6.43 1.23
N LEU A 28 11.82 6.14 0.74
CA LEU A 28 10.52 6.35 1.38
C LEU A 28 10.06 5.04 1.99
N ALA A 29 9.70 5.04 3.27
CA ALA A 29 9.01 3.93 3.91
C ALA A 29 7.50 4.16 3.87
N ILE A 30 6.73 3.17 3.40
CA ILE A 30 5.27 3.19 3.45
C ILE A 30 4.80 2.28 4.57
N ASP A 31 4.01 2.86 5.48
CA ASP A 31 3.36 2.19 6.61
C ASP A 31 4.33 1.31 7.42
N PRO A 32 5.43 1.85 7.97
CA PRO A 32 6.52 1.06 8.53
C PRO A 32 6.19 0.51 9.94
N LEU A 33 5.15 -0.34 10.04
CA LEU A 33 4.74 -0.96 11.30
C LEU A 33 5.88 -1.76 11.94
N ASP A 34 6.50 -2.65 11.16
CA ASP A 34 7.69 -3.41 11.60
C ASP A 34 8.94 -2.56 11.32
N HIS A 35 9.15 -1.59 12.20
CA HIS A 35 10.26 -0.66 12.07
C HIS A 35 11.63 -1.34 12.08
N GLU A 36 11.79 -2.45 12.82
CA GLU A 36 13.05 -3.18 12.88
C GLU A 36 13.39 -3.80 11.52
N LYS A 37 12.42 -4.44 10.87
CA LYS A 37 12.61 -4.97 9.52
C LYS A 37 12.83 -3.86 8.50
N CYS A 38 12.07 -2.77 8.56
CA CYS A 38 12.28 -1.62 7.66
C CYS A 38 13.70 -1.05 7.78
N LEU A 39 14.18 -0.79 9.00
CA LEU A 39 15.50 -0.25 9.26
C LEU A 39 16.62 -1.23 8.86
N SER A 40 16.47 -2.52 9.20
CA SER A 40 17.47 -3.54 8.85
C SER A 40 17.55 -3.77 7.34
N THR A 41 16.42 -3.78 6.64
CA THR A 41 16.37 -3.91 5.18
C THR A 41 17.01 -2.70 4.50
N ALA A 42 16.68 -1.48 4.93
CA ALA A 42 17.30 -0.27 4.41
C ALA A 42 18.83 -0.30 4.61
N LYS A 43 19.29 -0.66 5.81
CA LYS A 43 20.72 -0.77 6.13
C LYS A 43 21.42 -1.83 5.26
N ALA A 44 20.82 -3.00 5.08
CA ALA A 44 21.38 -4.10 4.29
C ALA A 44 21.57 -3.71 2.82
N ASN A 45 20.70 -2.85 2.29
CA ASN A 45 20.75 -2.36 0.92
C ASN A 45 21.53 -1.03 0.76
N GLY A 46 22.06 -0.46 1.84
CA GLY A 46 22.74 0.83 1.81
C GLY A 46 21.81 2.02 1.58
N TRP A 47 20.52 1.88 1.91
CA TRP A 47 19.53 2.95 1.76
C TRP A 47 19.36 3.76 3.02
N GLN A 48 19.00 5.04 2.83
CA GLN A 48 18.67 5.96 3.91
C GLN A 48 17.18 6.29 3.85
N ILE A 49 16.42 5.91 4.87
CA ILE A 49 15.01 6.30 4.99
C ILE A 49 14.97 7.78 5.35
N THR A 50 14.54 8.61 4.40
CA THR A 50 14.43 10.08 4.57
C THR A 50 12.99 10.53 4.77
N GLN A 51 12.03 9.70 4.39
CA GLN A 51 10.61 9.98 4.46
C GLN A 51 9.83 8.74 4.88
N ILE A 52 8.72 8.96 5.57
CA ILE A 52 7.67 7.97 5.84
C ILE A 52 6.40 8.49 5.19
N LEU A 53 5.65 7.66 4.49
CA LEU A 53 4.25 7.92 4.17
C LEU A 53 3.37 6.94 4.92
N ASN A 54 2.32 7.44 5.56
CA ASN A 54 1.23 6.59 6.01
C ASN A 54 0.04 6.73 5.07
N THR A 55 -0.45 5.59 4.59
CA THR A 55 -1.62 5.53 3.71
C THR A 55 -2.87 5.98 4.45
N HIS A 56 -2.98 5.67 5.73
CA HIS A 56 -4.08 6.07 6.61
C HIS A 56 -3.70 5.96 8.10
N GLU A 57 -4.63 6.30 8.99
CA GLU A 57 -4.39 6.49 10.41
C GLU A 57 -4.54 5.24 11.31
N HIS A 58 -4.82 4.05 10.78
CA HIS A 58 -4.94 2.87 11.60
C HIS A 58 -3.62 2.47 12.25
N HIS A 59 -3.70 1.96 13.49
CA HIS A 59 -2.54 1.71 14.35
C HIS A 59 -1.53 0.72 13.75
N ASP A 60 -1.99 -0.21 12.96
CA ASP A 60 -1.17 -1.21 12.29
C ASP A 60 -0.49 -0.71 11.01
N HIS A 61 -0.64 0.57 10.68
CA HIS A 61 0.11 1.27 9.62
C HIS A 61 1.06 2.32 10.19
N ILE A 62 0.73 2.89 11.35
CA ILE A 62 1.48 4.02 11.94
C ILE A 62 2.37 3.62 13.12
N GLY A 63 2.24 2.39 13.63
CA GLY A 63 2.85 1.96 14.90
C GLY A 63 4.37 2.06 14.96
N GLY A 64 5.06 1.99 13.84
CA GLY A 64 6.53 2.11 13.77
C GLY A 64 7.07 3.52 13.54
N ASN A 65 6.20 4.51 13.25
CA ASN A 65 6.64 5.87 12.90
C ASN A 65 7.65 6.46 13.86
N THR A 66 7.32 6.47 15.16
CA THR A 66 8.18 7.09 16.19
C THR A 66 9.58 6.45 16.23
N ALA A 67 9.65 5.13 16.09
CA ALA A 67 10.92 4.41 16.11
C ALA A 67 11.76 4.70 14.85
N VAL A 68 11.12 4.71 13.66
CA VAL A 68 11.83 5.07 12.41
C VAL A 68 12.30 6.51 12.44
N VAL A 69 11.46 7.46 12.89
CA VAL A 69 11.85 8.89 13.04
C VAL A 69 13.02 9.03 14.00
N ALA A 70 12.98 8.37 15.15
CA ALA A 70 14.06 8.43 16.13
C ALA A 70 15.40 7.90 15.58
N ALA A 71 15.34 6.85 14.74
CA ALA A 71 16.52 6.23 14.16
C ALA A 71 17.10 6.98 12.95
N THR A 72 16.28 7.70 12.17
CA THR A 72 16.66 8.23 10.86
C THR A 72 16.47 9.74 10.69
N GLY A 73 15.63 10.37 11.49
CA GLY A 73 15.17 11.74 11.28
C GLY A 73 14.21 11.91 10.13
N ALA A 74 13.63 10.81 9.60
CA ALA A 74 12.70 10.81 8.47
C ALA A 74 11.49 11.70 8.73
N LYS A 75 10.99 12.36 7.67
CA LYS A 75 9.81 13.20 7.70
C LYS A 75 8.55 12.38 7.47
N VAL A 76 7.55 12.52 8.35
CA VAL A 76 6.28 11.80 8.26
C VAL A 76 5.28 12.58 7.43
N ILE A 77 4.77 11.93 6.39
CA ILE A 77 3.82 12.47 5.41
C ILE A 77 2.55 11.63 5.47
N ALA A 78 1.40 12.27 5.47
CA ALA A 78 0.10 11.61 5.39
C ALA A 78 -0.95 12.56 4.83
N HIS A 79 -2.18 12.07 4.61
CA HIS A 79 -3.29 12.92 4.22
C HIS A 79 -3.49 14.08 5.20
N TYR A 80 -3.70 15.32 4.70
CA TYR A 80 -3.76 16.51 5.56
C TYR A 80 -4.84 16.44 6.66
N LYS A 81 -5.95 15.73 6.42
CA LYS A 81 -7.01 15.49 7.42
C LYS A 81 -6.61 14.50 8.53
N ALA A 82 -5.47 13.83 8.40
CA ALA A 82 -4.94 12.95 9.43
C ALA A 82 -4.11 13.69 10.49
N ALA A 83 -4.01 15.02 10.38
CA ALA A 83 -3.32 15.85 11.38
C ALA A 83 -3.87 15.61 12.79
N GLY A 84 -2.96 15.34 13.73
CA GLY A 84 -3.31 14.98 15.12
C GLY A 84 -3.70 13.52 15.36
N LYS A 85 -3.88 12.71 14.30
CA LYS A 85 -4.16 11.28 14.40
C LYS A 85 -2.89 10.42 14.20
N ILE A 86 -1.95 10.91 13.40
CA ILE A 86 -0.71 10.18 13.05
C ILE A 86 0.47 10.75 13.83
N PRO A 87 1.21 9.91 14.57
CA PRO A 87 2.38 10.36 15.33
C PRO A 87 3.47 10.93 14.43
N CYS A 88 4.13 11.98 14.90
CA CYS A 88 5.27 12.64 14.23
C CYS A 88 4.95 13.22 12.84
N MET A 89 3.68 13.45 12.49
CA MET A 89 3.30 13.97 11.19
C MET A 89 3.89 15.37 10.95
N ASP A 90 4.77 15.49 9.94
CA ASP A 90 5.42 16.74 9.54
C ASP A 90 4.68 17.45 8.38
N ARG A 91 4.13 16.68 7.43
CA ARG A 91 3.55 17.21 6.20
C ARG A 91 2.22 16.57 5.87
N GLY A 92 1.20 17.42 5.65
CA GLY A 92 -0.07 17.02 5.05
C GLY A 92 -0.02 17.06 3.52
N VAL A 93 -0.59 16.04 2.87
CA VAL A 93 -0.74 15.97 1.40
C VAL A 93 -2.19 15.67 1.03
N GLN A 94 -2.53 15.90 -0.23
CA GLN A 94 -3.85 15.67 -0.84
C GLN A 94 -3.70 15.19 -2.28
N ALA A 95 -4.83 14.90 -2.93
CA ALA A 95 -4.85 14.49 -4.34
C ALA A 95 -4.05 15.44 -5.24
N GLY A 96 -3.23 14.87 -6.13
CA GLY A 96 -2.38 15.59 -7.06
C GLY A 96 -1.05 16.09 -6.50
N ASP A 97 -0.85 16.02 -5.16
CA ASP A 97 0.48 16.28 -4.60
C ASP A 97 1.46 15.19 -5.03
N VAL A 98 2.72 15.58 -5.23
CA VAL A 98 3.79 14.66 -5.63
C VAL A 98 4.81 14.53 -4.51
N ILE A 99 5.12 13.28 -4.16
CA ILE A 99 6.20 12.91 -3.25
C ILE A 99 7.41 12.52 -4.09
N LYS A 100 8.53 13.20 -3.86
CA LYS A 100 9.79 12.91 -4.54
C LYS A 100 10.70 12.08 -3.66
N VAL A 101 11.30 11.03 -4.23
CA VAL A 101 12.29 10.19 -3.55
C VAL A 101 13.58 10.19 -4.37
N GLY A 102 14.64 10.73 -3.81
CA GLY A 102 15.90 10.95 -4.52
C GLY A 102 15.73 11.83 -5.76
N LYS A 103 16.41 11.48 -6.85
CA LYS A 103 16.46 12.31 -8.06
C LYS A 103 15.30 12.11 -9.03
N HIS A 104 14.78 10.90 -9.15
CA HIS A 104 13.97 10.52 -10.33
C HIS A 104 12.65 9.81 -9.98
N ILE A 105 12.38 9.57 -8.70
CA ILE A 105 11.14 8.91 -8.32
C ILE A 105 10.14 9.99 -7.93
N GLU A 106 8.99 9.96 -8.61
CA GLU A 106 7.84 10.80 -8.34
C GLU A 106 6.61 9.92 -8.11
N LEU A 107 5.93 10.15 -6.99
CA LEU A 107 4.75 9.39 -6.58
C LEU A 107 3.62 10.38 -6.38
N GLU A 108 2.59 10.28 -7.22
CA GLU A 108 1.37 11.08 -7.10
C GLU A 108 0.49 10.55 -5.97
N CYS A 109 -0.03 11.46 -5.16
CA CYS A 109 -1.02 11.18 -4.14
C CYS A 109 -2.43 11.13 -4.76
N LEU A 110 -3.15 10.05 -4.53
CA LEU A 110 -4.55 9.89 -4.89
C LEU A 110 -5.37 9.87 -3.61
N ASP A 111 -6.29 10.83 -3.42
CA ASP A 111 -7.25 10.75 -2.30
C ASP A 111 -8.20 9.58 -2.56
N THR A 112 -8.16 8.59 -1.69
CA THR A 112 -8.97 7.36 -1.81
C THR A 112 -9.78 7.11 -0.54
N PRO A 113 -10.68 8.06 -0.17
CA PRO A 113 -11.52 7.89 1.01
C PRO A 113 -12.41 6.66 0.84
N GLY A 114 -12.70 6.00 1.95
CA GLY A 114 -13.58 4.84 1.97
C GLY A 114 -13.27 3.87 3.09
N HIS A 115 -12.09 3.25 3.11
CA HIS A 115 -11.63 2.48 4.26
C HIS A 115 -11.49 3.38 5.50
N THR A 116 -10.83 4.52 5.34
CA THR A 116 -10.95 5.70 6.22
C THR A 116 -11.17 6.96 5.37
N TYR A 117 -11.57 8.07 5.99
CA TYR A 117 -11.70 9.36 5.29
C TYR A 117 -10.37 10.04 5.00
N CYS A 118 -9.29 9.59 5.63
CA CYS A 118 -7.94 10.15 5.47
C CYS A 118 -7.04 9.23 4.66
N HIS A 119 -7.61 8.34 3.84
CA HIS A 119 -6.83 7.37 3.07
C HIS A 119 -6.22 7.98 1.81
N ILE A 120 -4.96 7.66 1.55
CA ILE A 120 -4.20 8.02 0.35
C ILE A 120 -3.60 6.77 -0.26
N CYS A 121 -3.74 6.62 -1.58
CA CYS A 121 -2.88 5.75 -2.38
C CYS A 121 -1.74 6.56 -3.00
N LEU A 122 -0.61 5.90 -3.28
CA LEU A 122 0.49 6.47 -4.06
C LEU A 122 0.58 5.79 -5.42
N CYS A 123 0.64 6.60 -6.49
CA CYS A 123 0.80 6.12 -7.86
C CYS A 123 2.14 6.57 -8.46
N ALA A 124 2.94 5.62 -8.92
CA ALA A 124 4.11 5.88 -9.75
C ALA A 124 3.71 5.77 -11.23
N HIS A 125 3.81 6.88 -11.97
CA HIS A 125 3.58 6.94 -13.41
C HIS A 125 4.91 6.69 -14.13
N ALA A 126 5.23 5.42 -14.36
CA ALA A 126 6.45 4.98 -15.05
C ALA A 126 6.08 4.06 -16.21
N GLU A 127 7.04 3.60 -17.00
CA GLU A 127 6.83 2.58 -18.04
C GLU A 127 6.14 1.33 -17.46
N GLN A 128 6.51 0.95 -16.23
CA GLN A 128 5.80 -0.03 -15.42
C GLN A 128 5.16 0.70 -14.23
N PRO A 129 3.89 1.13 -14.35
CA PRO A 129 3.23 1.87 -13.28
C PRO A 129 2.98 1.01 -12.05
N ALA A 130 2.93 1.66 -10.89
CA ALA A 130 2.74 1.00 -9.59
C ALA A 130 1.79 1.80 -8.71
N LEU A 131 0.89 1.10 -8.02
CA LEU A 131 -0.04 1.64 -7.04
C LEU A 131 0.25 1.02 -5.67
N PHE A 132 0.60 1.85 -4.70
CA PHE A 132 0.64 1.48 -3.29
C PHE A 132 -0.71 1.82 -2.70
N SER A 133 -1.55 0.81 -2.58
CA SER A 133 -2.99 0.97 -2.39
C SER A 133 -3.42 0.97 -0.92
N GLY A 134 -2.49 0.72 0.02
CA GLY A 134 -2.86 0.58 1.43
C GLY A 134 -4.05 -0.36 1.59
N ASP A 135 -5.06 0.11 2.30
CA ASP A 135 -6.29 -0.65 2.58
C ASP A 135 -7.49 -0.24 1.72
N THR A 136 -7.26 0.49 0.62
CA THR A 136 -8.31 0.73 -0.37
C THR A 136 -8.52 -0.51 -1.25
N LEU A 137 -7.47 -0.98 -1.93
CA LEU A 137 -7.52 -2.14 -2.83
C LEU A 137 -6.56 -3.21 -2.32
N PHE A 138 -7.08 -4.39 -2.00
CA PHE A 138 -6.31 -5.60 -1.76
C PHE A 138 -6.26 -6.49 -3.00
N ASN A 139 -5.39 -7.48 -2.97
CA ASN A 139 -5.45 -8.53 -3.98
C ASN A 139 -6.77 -9.32 -3.81
N ALA A 140 -7.56 -9.37 -4.87
CA ALA A 140 -8.89 -9.97 -4.94
C ALA A 140 -9.91 -9.41 -3.92
N GLY A 141 -9.75 -8.17 -3.47
CA GLY A 141 -10.67 -7.61 -2.49
C GLY A 141 -10.47 -6.12 -2.24
N ALA A 142 -11.23 -5.58 -1.32
CA ALA A 142 -11.19 -4.20 -0.88
C ALA A 142 -11.16 -4.11 0.64
N GLY A 143 -10.71 -2.98 1.17
CA GLY A 143 -10.76 -2.70 2.59
C GLY A 143 -12.20 -2.60 3.12
N ASN A 144 -12.40 -2.99 4.37
CA ASN A 144 -13.69 -2.77 5.03
C ASN A 144 -13.88 -1.30 5.41
N VAL A 145 -15.09 -0.91 5.76
CA VAL A 145 -15.46 0.47 6.13
C VAL A 145 -15.89 0.62 7.59
N HIS A 146 -15.72 -0.43 8.41
CA HIS A 146 -16.31 -0.50 9.75
C HIS A 146 -15.62 0.42 10.77
N ASN A 147 -14.35 0.79 10.50
CA ASN A 147 -13.52 1.55 11.45
C ASN A 147 -13.30 2.99 10.98
N GLY A 148 -14.37 3.72 10.73
CA GLY A 148 -14.30 5.14 10.37
C GLY A 148 -14.35 5.41 8.88
N GLY A 149 -14.88 4.46 8.10
CA GLY A 149 -15.03 4.57 6.65
C GLY A 149 -16.46 4.80 6.17
N ASP A 150 -16.61 4.75 4.83
CA ASP A 150 -17.89 4.90 4.12
C ASP A 150 -17.86 4.11 2.81
N VAL A 151 -18.90 3.27 2.58
CA VAL A 151 -18.95 2.38 1.41
C VAL A 151 -19.13 3.16 0.09
N ASN A 152 -19.86 4.28 0.10
CA ASN A 152 -20.07 5.07 -1.11
C ASN A 152 -18.78 5.81 -1.49
N ALA A 153 -18.06 6.33 -0.49
CA ALA A 153 -16.76 6.94 -0.71
C ALA A 153 -15.75 5.92 -1.27
N LEU A 154 -15.75 4.69 -0.73
CA LEU A 154 -14.90 3.61 -1.24
C LEU A 154 -15.25 3.27 -2.69
N PHE A 155 -16.53 3.13 -3.01
CA PHE A 155 -17.00 2.88 -4.38
C PHE A 155 -16.58 4.00 -5.34
N SER A 156 -16.72 5.28 -4.93
CA SER A 156 -16.24 6.41 -5.75
C SER A 156 -14.73 6.38 -5.95
N SER A 157 -13.94 6.04 -4.92
CA SER A 157 -12.49 5.89 -5.04
C SER A 157 -12.10 4.83 -6.07
N PHE A 158 -12.82 3.71 -6.11
CA PHE A 158 -12.63 2.69 -7.15
C PHE A 158 -13.01 3.20 -8.54
N THR A 159 -14.23 3.68 -8.73
CA THR A 159 -14.79 3.99 -10.06
C THR A 159 -14.18 5.24 -10.69
N GLU A 160 -13.87 6.25 -9.89
CA GLU A 160 -13.41 7.54 -10.38
C GLU A 160 -11.89 7.66 -10.47
N GLN A 161 -11.14 6.84 -9.73
CA GLN A 161 -9.70 6.89 -9.69
C GLN A 161 -9.04 5.55 -10.07
N LEU A 162 -9.21 4.49 -9.28
CA LEU A 162 -8.43 3.27 -9.46
C LEU A 162 -8.71 2.57 -10.78
N MET A 163 -9.98 2.49 -11.20
CA MET A 163 -10.39 1.84 -12.45
C MET A 163 -9.91 2.57 -13.71
N ARG A 164 -9.44 3.81 -13.58
CA ARG A 164 -8.90 4.62 -14.67
C ARG A 164 -7.39 4.47 -14.87
N LEU A 165 -6.72 3.83 -13.93
CA LEU A 165 -5.29 3.54 -14.04
C LEU A 165 -5.04 2.53 -15.17
N PRO A 166 -3.85 2.54 -15.78
CA PRO A 166 -3.48 1.56 -16.79
C PRO A 166 -3.59 0.13 -16.29
N ASP A 167 -4.05 -0.77 -17.14
CA ASP A 167 -4.27 -2.20 -16.79
C ASP A 167 -3.00 -2.91 -16.33
N ASN A 168 -1.82 -2.48 -16.79
CA ASN A 168 -0.53 -3.01 -16.35
C ASN A 168 -0.02 -2.42 -15.03
N THR A 169 -0.80 -1.56 -14.34
CA THR A 169 -0.42 -1.01 -13.04
C THR A 169 -0.24 -2.14 -12.02
N ARG A 170 0.95 -2.24 -11.43
CA ARG A 170 1.25 -3.20 -10.35
C ARG A 170 0.62 -2.76 -9.04
N ILE A 171 -0.01 -3.69 -8.32
CA ILE A 171 -0.73 -3.42 -7.08
C ILE A 171 0.10 -3.89 -5.88
N TYR A 172 0.30 -2.97 -4.92
CA TYR A 172 1.03 -3.17 -3.67
C TYR A 172 0.12 -2.82 -2.50
N PRO A 173 -0.64 -3.80 -1.97
CA PRO A 173 -1.64 -3.61 -0.90
C PRO A 173 -1.01 -3.52 0.49
N GLY A 174 -1.78 -3.03 1.48
CA GLY A 174 -1.36 -2.98 2.88
C GLY A 174 -1.29 -4.36 3.56
N HIS A 175 -2.06 -5.35 3.08
CA HIS A 175 -2.16 -6.67 3.69
C HIS A 175 -2.18 -7.80 2.68
N ASP A 176 -1.78 -9.01 3.13
CA ASP A 176 -1.95 -10.26 2.38
C ASP A 176 -3.24 -10.97 2.78
N TYR A 177 -4.35 -10.58 2.16
CA TYR A 177 -5.64 -11.25 2.32
C TYR A 177 -6.06 -12.04 1.09
N LEU A 178 -5.15 -12.28 0.15
CA LEU A 178 -5.45 -12.85 -1.17
C LEU A 178 -6.26 -14.15 -1.09
N GLU A 179 -5.83 -15.11 -0.27
CA GLU A 179 -6.53 -16.41 -0.15
C GLU A 179 -7.95 -16.23 0.40
N THR A 180 -8.12 -15.44 1.46
CA THR A 180 -9.43 -15.15 2.06
C THR A 180 -10.35 -14.44 1.08
N ASN A 181 -9.83 -13.45 0.36
CA ASN A 181 -10.58 -12.68 -0.61
C ASN A 181 -11.02 -13.53 -1.80
N LEU A 182 -10.15 -14.40 -2.33
CA LEU A 182 -10.53 -15.33 -3.40
C LEU A 182 -11.61 -16.33 -2.96
N LYS A 183 -11.56 -16.80 -1.72
CA LYS A 183 -12.65 -17.63 -1.15
C LYS A 183 -13.97 -16.86 -1.08
N PHE A 184 -13.91 -15.57 -0.72
CA PHE A 184 -15.09 -14.70 -0.73
C PHE A 184 -15.62 -14.49 -2.15
N THR A 185 -14.75 -14.17 -3.12
CA THR A 185 -15.13 -14.05 -4.54
C THR A 185 -15.84 -15.33 -5.01
N LEU A 186 -15.27 -16.52 -4.76
CA LEU A 186 -15.88 -17.79 -5.19
C LEU A 186 -17.18 -18.14 -4.46
N ALA A 187 -17.42 -17.62 -3.25
CA ALA A 187 -18.70 -17.74 -2.57
C ALA A 187 -19.80 -16.90 -3.26
N ARG A 188 -19.44 -15.81 -3.93
CA ARG A 188 -20.35 -14.91 -4.68
C ARG A 188 -20.46 -15.31 -6.14
N GLU A 189 -19.34 -15.67 -6.73
CA GLU A 189 -19.17 -16.03 -8.14
C GLU A 189 -18.54 -17.44 -8.28
N PRO A 190 -19.31 -18.52 -8.02
CA PRO A 190 -18.76 -19.89 -8.00
C PRO A 190 -18.09 -20.32 -9.31
N ASN A 191 -18.47 -19.71 -10.43
CA ASN A 191 -17.97 -20.03 -11.77
C ASN A 191 -16.86 -19.08 -12.24
N ASN A 192 -16.32 -18.22 -11.38
CA ASN A 192 -15.22 -17.34 -11.74
C ASN A 192 -13.93 -18.15 -11.91
N ALA A 193 -13.60 -18.49 -13.17
CA ALA A 193 -12.46 -19.32 -13.52
C ALA A 193 -11.11 -18.69 -13.16
N ALA A 194 -11.02 -17.34 -13.23
CA ALA A 194 -9.81 -16.61 -12.86
C ALA A 194 -9.55 -16.75 -11.35
N ALA A 195 -10.57 -16.56 -10.51
CA ALA A 195 -10.49 -16.73 -9.07
C ALA A 195 -10.16 -18.18 -8.68
N GLN A 196 -10.80 -19.19 -9.33
CA GLN A 196 -10.49 -20.59 -9.10
C GLN A 196 -9.02 -20.90 -9.41
N SER A 197 -8.55 -20.49 -10.59
CA SER A 197 -7.16 -20.71 -11.02
C SER A 197 -6.17 -20.03 -10.09
N ARG A 198 -6.49 -18.82 -9.62
CA ARG A 198 -5.65 -18.07 -8.71
C ARG A 198 -5.59 -18.74 -7.34
N LEU A 199 -6.74 -19.12 -6.78
CA LEU A 199 -6.82 -19.79 -5.48
C LEU A 199 -5.97 -21.09 -5.46
N ALA A 200 -6.04 -21.89 -6.51
CA ALA A 200 -5.26 -23.13 -6.61
C ALA A 200 -3.74 -22.92 -6.54
N ARG A 201 -3.24 -21.69 -6.82
CA ARG A 201 -1.81 -21.34 -6.81
C ARG A 201 -1.36 -20.69 -5.50
N VAL A 202 -2.28 -20.20 -4.67
CA VAL A 202 -1.94 -19.42 -3.47
C VAL A 202 -2.25 -20.15 -2.18
N VAL A 203 -2.89 -21.32 -2.23
CA VAL A 203 -3.04 -22.18 -1.06
C VAL A 203 -1.66 -22.57 -0.55
N ASP A 204 -1.40 -22.33 0.73
CA ASP A 204 -0.13 -22.60 1.41
C ASP A 204 1.09 -21.82 0.86
N HIS A 205 0.87 -20.69 0.15
CA HIS A 205 1.98 -19.86 -0.30
C HIS A 205 2.65 -19.09 0.85
N ASP A 206 3.95 -18.82 0.69
CA ASP A 206 4.69 -17.91 1.57
C ASP A 206 4.32 -16.46 1.24
N PRO A 207 3.70 -15.69 2.15
CA PRO A 207 3.36 -14.28 1.92
C PRO A 207 4.56 -13.41 1.55
N ALA A 208 5.76 -13.72 2.05
CA ALA A 208 6.97 -12.99 1.68
C ALA A 208 7.29 -13.11 0.18
N LEU A 209 6.85 -14.20 -0.45
CA LEU A 209 7.01 -14.48 -1.88
C LEU A 209 5.73 -14.23 -2.68
N ALA A 210 4.69 -13.64 -2.07
CA ALA A 210 3.41 -13.36 -2.73
C ALA A 210 3.62 -12.59 -4.05
N MET A 211 2.91 -12.99 -5.10
CA MET A 211 3.03 -12.34 -6.40
C MET A 211 2.41 -10.93 -6.36
N VAL A 212 3.07 -9.99 -7.04
CA VAL A 212 2.49 -8.67 -7.32
C VAL A 212 1.52 -8.84 -8.49
N THR A 213 0.26 -8.48 -8.27
CA THR A 213 -0.77 -8.49 -9.31
C THR A 213 -0.76 -7.21 -10.13
N THR A 214 -1.44 -7.22 -11.27
CA THR A 214 -1.76 -6.02 -12.05
C THR A 214 -3.23 -5.66 -11.90
N LEU A 215 -3.57 -4.42 -12.23
CA LEU A 215 -4.97 -3.96 -12.21
C LEU A 215 -5.85 -4.81 -13.17
N ALA A 216 -5.32 -5.23 -14.32
CA ALA A 216 -6.04 -6.15 -15.21
C ALA A 216 -6.41 -7.45 -14.50
N GLN A 217 -5.46 -8.04 -13.77
CA GLN A 217 -5.71 -9.27 -13.01
C GLN A 217 -6.71 -9.05 -11.88
N GLU A 218 -6.65 -7.89 -11.21
CA GLU A 218 -7.64 -7.57 -10.18
C GLU A 218 -9.06 -7.46 -10.78
N LYS A 219 -9.22 -6.87 -11.96
CA LYS A 219 -10.51 -6.78 -12.67
C LYS A 219 -11.10 -8.16 -13.03
N GLU A 220 -10.28 -9.21 -13.13
CA GLU A 220 -10.72 -10.57 -13.48
C GLU A 220 -11.26 -11.34 -12.27
N HIS A 221 -10.72 -11.11 -11.09
CA HIS A 221 -10.98 -11.94 -9.91
C HIS A 221 -11.37 -11.18 -8.64
N ASN A 222 -11.46 -9.86 -8.70
CA ASN A 222 -11.92 -9.03 -7.58
C ASN A 222 -13.43 -8.75 -7.75
N THR A 223 -14.25 -9.09 -6.73
CA THR A 223 -15.72 -8.98 -6.76
C THR A 223 -16.18 -7.79 -5.96
#